data_2b0cfc801c32f7e7bf31a8f5d60035d1
#
_entry.id   2b0cfc801c32f7e7bf31a8f5d60035d1
#
_cell.length_a   1.000
_cell.length_b   1.000
_cell.length_c   1.000
_cell.angle_alpha   90.00
_cell.angle_beta   90.00
_cell.angle_gamma   90.00
#
_symmetry.space_group_name_H-M   'P 1'
#
loop_
_entity.id
_entity.type
_entity.pdbx_description
1 polymer ?
#
loop_
_entity_poly.entity_id
_entity_poly.type
_entity_poly.pdbx_seq_one_letter_code
_entity_poly.pdbx_strand_id
1 'polypeptide(L)'
;MIPLTLAEIAEATQGRLHGDPATTVSGPVTTDSRECRPGSLYVARVGEHADGHRYAASAAEHGAVAVLAERVVDDLPCVVVPDSQTAFGALAREVIQRLPQLTVIGVTGSSGKTSTKDLLAAVLETDGPTVAPVNSLNSEIGVPLTVCRVDVATRYLVAEMGARGIGHIAYLARVAPPTIGVVLNVGVAHLGEFGSTEAIATAKAELVEALPATGLVVLNADDPVVAAMA
;
A
#
# COMPACT_ATOMS: atom_id res chain seq x y z
N MET A 1 10.43 2.70 -7.08
CA MET A 1 9.82 3.89 -6.41
C MET A 1 10.40 5.15 -7.05
N ILE A 2 9.68 6.28 -7.01
CA ILE A 2 10.30 7.58 -7.30
C ILE A 2 11.47 7.81 -6.34
N PRO A 3 12.61 8.40 -6.78
CA PRO A 3 13.73 8.67 -5.90
C PRO A 3 13.33 9.66 -4.79
N LEU A 4 13.67 9.32 -3.54
CA LEU A 4 13.47 10.17 -2.37
C LEU A 4 14.74 10.20 -1.53
N THR A 5 15.09 11.36 -1.00
CA THR A 5 16.16 11.51 -0.01
C THR A 5 15.68 11.03 1.36
N LEU A 6 16.62 10.69 2.24
CA LEU A 6 16.27 10.33 3.61
C LEU A 6 15.66 11.50 4.39
N ALA A 7 16.00 12.74 4.06
CA ALA A 7 15.34 13.92 4.61
C ALA A 7 13.86 13.94 4.26
N GLU A 8 13.50 13.70 2.98
CA GLU A 8 12.12 13.66 2.51
C GLU A 8 11.34 12.47 3.12
N ILE A 9 11.99 11.31 3.24
CA ILE A 9 11.37 10.13 3.90
C ILE A 9 11.11 10.42 5.38
N ALA A 10 12.06 11.04 6.08
CA ALA A 10 11.90 11.42 7.48
C ALA A 10 10.76 12.43 7.68
N GLU A 11 10.64 13.42 6.79
CA GLU A 11 9.54 14.39 6.79
C GLU A 11 8.19 13.70 6.55
N ALA A 12 8.08 12.90 5.49
CA ALA A 12 6.84 12.19 5.14
C ALA A 12 6.36 11.24 6.24
N THR A 13 7.29 10.60 6.95
CA THR A 13 7.00 9.63 8.00
C THR A 13 6.99 10.23 9.42
N GLN A 14 7.32 11.53 9.55
CA GLN A 14 7.53 12.22 10.82
C GLN A 14 8.59 11.48 11.69
N GLY A 15 9.56 10.87 11.02
CA GLY A 15 10.62 10.09 11.64
C GLY A 15 11.84 10.94 11.98
N ARG A 16 12.66 10.41 12.91
CA ARG A 16 13.95 10.99 13.25
C ARG A 16 15.05 10.36 12.41
N LEU A 17 15.72 11.17 11.60
CA LEU A 17 16.83 10.70 10.76
C LEU A 17 18.10 10.47 11.58
N HIS A 18 18.75 9.34 11.31
CA HIS A 18 20.10 8.99 11.73
C HIS A 18 20.91 8.61 10.47
N GLY A 19 21.74 9.51 10.00
CA GLY A 19 22.56 9.35 8.79
C GLY A 19 22.59 10.61 7.94
N ASP A 20 23.14 10.47 6.73
CA ASP A 20 23.22 11.59 5.78
C ASP A 20 21.84 11.88 5.17
N PRO A 21 21.28 13.09 5.35
CA PRO A 21 19.98 13.46 4.82
C PRO A 21 19.91 13.43 3.27
N ALA A 22 21.05 13.55 2.59
CA ALA A 22 21.14 13.54 1.13
C ALA A 22 21.16 12.10 0.53
N THR A 23 21.33 11.07 1.36
CA THR A 23 21.25 9.67 0.89
C THR A 23 19.93 9.45 0.17
N THR A 24 19.99 8.97 -1.07
CA THR A 24 18.81 8.79 -1.92
C THR A 24 18.41 7.32 -2.01
N VAL A 25 17.16 7.03 -1.71
CA VAL A 25 16.50 5.76 -2.00
C VAL A 25 15.95 5.83 -3.43
N SER A 26 16.46 4.98 -4.32
CA SER A 26 16.05 4.90 -5.74
C SER A 26 15.70 3.48 -6.17
N GLY A 27 15.97 2.51 -5.31
CA GLY A 27 15.66 1.10 -5.50
C GLY A 27 14.28 0.71 -4.94
N PRO A 28 14.00 -0.60 -4.85
CA PRO A 28 12.78 -1.13 -4.27
C PRO A 28 12.64 -0.79 -2.79
N VAL A 29 11.40 -0.69 -2.33
CA VAL A 29 11.05 -0.72 -0.90
C VAL A 29 10.55 -2.11 -0.57
N THR A 30 11.12 -2.75 0.45
CA THR A 30 10.77 -4.12 0.84
C THR A 30 10.80 -4.32 2.34
N THR A 31 10.01 -5.28 2.81
CA THR A 31 10.00 -5.75 4.21
C THR A 31 10.79 -7.07 4.38
N ASP A 32 11.34 -7.61 3.29
CA ASP A 32 12.20 -8.80 3.31
C ASP A 32 13.63 -8.41 2.95
N SER A 33 14.56 -8.58 3.91
CA SER A 33 15.99 -8.21 3.73
C SER A 33 16.65 -8.91 2.55
N ARG A 34 16.18 -10.11 2.18
CA ARG A 34 16.69 -10.92 1.06
C ARG A 34 16.27 -10.38 -0.31
N GLU A 35 15.21 -9.58 -0.35
CA GLU A 35 14.69 -8.96 -1.57
C GLU A 35 15.29 -7.57 -1.83
N CYS A 36 16.12 -7.06 -0.92
CA CYS A 36 16.83 -5.81 -1.13
C CYS A 36 17.68 -5.87 -2.39
N ARG A 37 17.84 -4.73 -3.05
CA ARG A 37 18.66 -4.51 -4.24
C ARG A 37 19.40 -3.18 -4.06
N PRO A 38 20.43 -2.88 -4.86
CA PRO A 38 21.09 -1.58 -4.78
C PRO A 38 20.11 -0.41 -4.79
N GLY A 39 20.24 0.47 -3.79
CA GLY A 39 19.37 1.62 -3.60
C GLY A 39 18.06 1.37 -2.85
N SER A 40 17.82 0.15 -2.34
CA SER A 40 16.60 -0.20 -1.61
C SER A 40 16.44 0.55 -0.29
N LEU A 41 15.18 0.78 0.09
CA LEU A 41 14.77 1.03 1.48
C LEU A 41 14.28 -0.29 2.10
N TYR A 42 14.91 -0.71 3.17
CA TYR A 42 14.41 -1.80 3.99
C TYR A 42 13.43 -1.28 5.05
N VAL A 43 12.26 -1.89 5.19
CA VAL A 43 11.30 -1.57 6.26
C VAL A 43 11.37 -2.64 7.33
N ALA A 44 12.04 -2.33 8.43
CA ALA A 44 12.22 -3.22 9.57
C ALA A 44 10.97 -3.19 10.45
N ARG A 45 10.18 -4.27 10.40
CA ARG A 45 8.94 -4.40 11.18
C ARG A 45 9.11 -5.38 12.33
N VAL A 46 8.43 -5.11 13.43
CA VAL A 46 8.21 -6.10 14.48
C VAL A 46 6.97 -6.91 14.12
N GLY A 47 7.16 -8.17 13.77
CA GLY A 47 6.09 -9.12 13.47
C GLY A 47 5.82 -10.05 14.66
N GLU A 48 4.79 -10.87 14.57
CA GLU A 48 4.41 -11.83 15.63
C GLU A 48 5.53 -12.84 15.94
N HIS A 49 6.33 -13.21 14.93
CA HIS A 49 7.34 -14.27 15.08
C HIS A 49 8.78 -13.80 14.85
N ALA A 50 8.95 -12.59 14.33
CA ALA A 50 10.28 -12.09 14.00
C ALA A 50 10.35 -10.56 14.17
N ASP A 51 11.51 -10.11 14.64
CA ASP A 51 11.88 -8.70 14.70
C ASP A 51 12.75 -8.35 13.50
N GLY A 52 12.20 -7.60 12.55
CA GLY A 52 12.86 -7.19 11.30
C GLY A 52 14.16 -6.43 11.50
N HIS A 53 14.32 -5.73 12.62
CA HIS A 53 15.56 -4.98 12.92
C HIS A 53 16.80 -5.87 12.95
N ARG A 54 16.65 -7.17 13.29
CA ARG A 54 17.75 -8.14 13.33
C ARG A 54 18.31 -8.47 11.95
N TYR A 55 17.60 -8.09 10.89
CA TYR A 55 17.98 -8.37 9.50
C TYR A 55 18.55 -7.13 8.79
N ALA A 56 18.84 -6.04 9.50
CA ALA A 56 19.38 -4.81 8.92
C ALA A 56 20.74 -5.04 8.24
N ALA A 57 21.64 -5.81 8.87
CA ALA A 57 22.92 -6.20 8.27
C ALA A 57 22.71 -6.97 6.96
N SER A 58 21.81 -7.95 6.95
CA SER A 58 21.47 -8.70 5.74
C SER A 58 20.87 -7.79 4.66
N ALA A 59 20.03 -6.82 5.01
CA ALA A 59 19.51 -5.86 4.06
C ALA A 59 20.63 -5.00 3.45
N ALA A 60 21.60 -4.56 4.25
CA ALA A 60 22.79 -3.83 3.78
C ALA A 60 23.61 -4.66 2.80
N GLU A 61 23.89 -5.95 3.12
CA GLU A 61 24.60 -6.88 2.24
C GLU A 61 23.92 -7.07 0.88
N HIS A 62 22.57 -6.99 0.84
CA HIS A 62 21.77 -7.07 -0.38
C HIS A 62 21.58 -5.73 -1.09
N GLY A 63 22.17 -4.63 -0.56
CA GLY A 63 22.21 -3.33 -1.23
C GLY A 63 21.17 -2.33 -0.75
N ALA A 64 20.52 -2.55 0.39
CA ALA A 64 19.75 -1.49 1.04
C ALA A 64 20.67 -0.30 1.38
N VAL A 65 20.21 0.91 1.13
CA VAL A 65 20.95 2.14 1.46
C VAL A 65 20.43 2.81 2.74
N ALA A 66 19.28 2.39 3.20
CA ALA A 66 18.67 2.88 4.44
C ALA A 66 17.62 1.91 4.97
N VAL A 67 17.23 2.14 6.23
CA VAL A 67 16.15 1.41 6.88
C VAL A 67 15.12 2.37 7.49
N LEU A 68 13.84 2.05 7.34
CA LEU A 68 12.74 2.60 8.13
C LEU A 68 12.52 1.66 9.32
N ALA A 69 12.68 2.13 10.56
CA ALA A 69 12.81 1.28 11.74
C ALA A 69 12.17 1.93 12.97
N GLU A 70 11.87 1.13 13.99
CA GLU A 70 11.33 1.63 15.28
C GLU A 70 12.43 1.95 16.30
N ARG A 71 13.67 1.62 15.99
CA ARG A 71 14.87 1.98 16.75
C ARG A 71 16.09 2.10 15.84
N VAL A 72 17.12 2.75 16.34
CA VAL A 72 18.40 2.86 15.60
C VAL A 72 18.98 1.45 15.38
N VAL A 73 19.51 1.24 14.19
CA VAL A 73 20.34 0.10 13.81
C VAL A 73 21.71 0.62 13.36
N ASP A 74 22.77 -0.15 13.61
CA ASP A 74 24.15 0.30 13.35
C ASP A 74 24.58 0.06 11.87
N ASP A 75 23.91 -0.86 11.19
CA ASP A 75 24.33 -1.36 9.88
C ASP A 75 23.95 -0.43 8.71
N LEU A 76 22.97 0.44 8.89
CA LEU A 76 22.41 1.31 7.86
C LEU A 76 22.00 2.68 8.41
N PRO A 77 22.08 3.75 7.59
CA PRO A 77 21.34 4.98 7.87
C PRO A 77 19.87 4.65 8.13
N CYS A 78 19.27 5.25 9.16
CA CYS A 78 17.90 4.91 9.52
C CYS A 78 17.01 6.13 9.75
N VAL A 79 15.75 5.99 9.36
CA VAL A 79 14.65 6.84 9.77
C VAL A 79 13.90 6.12 10.87
N VAL A 80 13.99 6.65 12.10
CA VAL A 80 13.39 6.05 13.29
C VAL A 80 12.01 6.64 13.51
N VAL A 81 11.01 5.77 13.61
CA VAL A 81 9.60 6.10 13.75
C VAL A 81 8.97 5.35 14.92
N PRO A 82 7.88 5.83 15.50
CA PRO A 82 7.19 5.12 16.59
C PRO A 82 6.57 3.79 16.19
N ASP A 83 6.08 3.70 14.94
CA ASP A 83 5.43 2.52 14.37
C ASP A 83 5.77 2.42 12.88
N SER A 84 6.49 1.37 12.50
CA SER A 84 7.01 1.20 11.15
C SER A 84 5.91 0.91 10.13
N GLN A 85 4.80 0.32 10.52
CA GLN A 85 3.67 0.04 9.63
C GLN A 85 2.94 1.32 9.26
N THR A 86 2.60 2.15 10.23
CA THR A 86 1.97 3.46 10.03
C THR A 86 2.87 4.37 9.18
N ALA A 87 4.16 4.42 9.50
CA ALA A 87 5.15 5.20 8.76
C ALA A 87 5.30 4.71 7.30
N PHE A 88 5.25 3.40 7.06
CA PHE A 88 5.27 2.85 5.71
C PHE A 88 4.03 3.26 4.90
N GLY A 89 2.86 3.27 5.53
CA GLY A 89 1.64 3.82 4.91
C GLY A 89 1.77 5.31 4.57
N ALA A 90 2.37 6.11 5.45
CA ALA A 90 2.63 7.54 5.21
C ALA A 90 3.62 7.76 4.05
N LEU A 91 4.70 6.97 3.98
CA LEU A 91 5.63 6.99 2.84
C LEU A 91 4.93 6.66 1.51
N ALA A 92 4.09 5.61 1.50
CA ALA A 92 3.32 5.25 0.31
C ALA A 92 2.39 6.38 -0.13
N ARG A 93 1.71 7.03 0.81
CA ARG A 93 0.87 8.20 0.52
C ARG A 93 1.68 9.35 -0.08
N GLU A 94 2.86 9.65 0.46
CA GLU A 94 3.76 10.68 -0.08
C GLU A 94 4.16 10.39 -1.52
N VAL A 95 4.47 9.13 -1.85
CA VAL A 95 4.78 8.71 -3.22
C VAL A 95 3.64 9.03 -4.18
N ILE A 96 2.38 8.75 -3.81
CA ILE A 96 1.20 9.08 -4.62
C ILE A 96 1.03 10.59 -4.76
N GLN A 97 1.20 11.36 -3.69
CA GLN A 97 1.02 12.82 -3.71
C GLN A 97 2.00 13.51 -4.66
N ARG A 98 3.18 12.92 -4.88
CA ARG A 98 4.17 13.43 -5.85
C ARG A 98 3.87 13.08 -7.31
N LEU A 99 2.82 12.28 -7.54
CA LEU A 99 2.41 11.83 -8.88
C LEU A 99 0.96 12.25 -9.19
N PRO A 100 0.70 13.55 -9.39
CA PRO A 100 -0.66 14.07 -9.56
C PRO A 100 -1.37 13.54 -10.81
N GLN A 101 -0.63 12.98 -11.78
CA GLN A 101 -1.16 12.34 -12.99
C GLN A 101 -1.54 10.87 -12.77
N LEU A 102 -1.19 10.28 -11.62
CA LEU A 102 -1.45 8.87 -11.32
C LEU A 102 -2.94 8.65 -11.06
N THR A 103 -3.56 7.76 -11.82
CA THR A 103 -4.92 7.30 -11.55
C THR A 103 -4.87 6.10 -10.60
N VAL A 104 -5.41 6.26 -9.40
CA VAL A 104 -5.49 5.18 -8.40
C VAL A 104 -6.86 4.54 -8.44
N ILE A 105 -6.89 3.22 -8.63
CA ILE A 105 -8.10 2.41 -8.72
C ILE A 105 -8.12 1.44 -7.53
N GLY A 106 -9.04 1.66 -6.59
CA GLY A 106 -9.27 0.75 -5.46
C GLY A 106 -10.24 -0.35 -5.85
N VAL A 107 -9.91 -1.61 -5.54
CA VAL A 107 -10.78 -2.77 -5.80
C VAL A 107 -11.03 -3.53 -4.51
N THR A 108 -12.30 -3.68 -4.14
CA THR A 108 -12.72 -4.51 -3.01
C THR A 108 -13.86 -5.46 -3.35
N GLY A 109 -14.12 -6.41 -2.48
CA GLY A 109 -15.17 -7.42 -2.62
C GLY A 109 -14.91 -8.60 -1.69
N SER A 110 -15.90 -9.41 -1.44
CA SER A 110 -15.74 -10.65 -0.66
C SER A 110 -14.97 -11.71 -1.47
N SER A 111 -15.19 -11.78 -2.78
CA SER A 111 -14.50 -12.68 -3.71
C SER A 111 -14.16 -11.95 -5.02
N GLY A 112 -13.28 -12.54 -5.83
CA GLY A 112 -12.95 -12.07 -7.16
C GLY A 112 -11.98 -10.87 -7.22
N LYS A 113 -11.53 -10.30 -6.11
CA LYS A 113 -10.62 -9.13 -6.08
C LYS A 113 -9.36 -9.35 -6.90
N THR A 114 -8.62 -10.43 -6.64
CA THR A 114 -7.35 -10.71 -7.30
C THR A 114 -7.52 -10.93 -8.80
N SER A 115 -8.53 -11.73 -9.20
CA SER A 115 -8.80 -11.94 -10.64
C SER A 115 -9.21 -10.64 -11.34
N THR A 116 -10.05 -9.82 -10.70
CA THR A 116 -10.48 -8.53 -11.26
C THR A 116 -9.29 -7.58 -11.39
N LYS A 117 -8.43 -7.46 -10.38
CA LYS A 117 -7.26 -6.58 -10.46
C LYS A 117 -6.27 -7.05 -11.53
N ASP A 118 -6.09 -8.38 -11.73
CA ASP A 118 -5.21 -8.92 -12.78
C ASP A 118 -5.75 -8.60 -14.19
N LEU A 119 -7.05 -8.83 -14.41
CA LEU A 119 -7.70 -8.49 -15.67
C LEU A 119 -7.70 -6.98 -15.93
N LEU A 120 -8.00 -6.18 -14.91
CA LEU A 120 -8.00 -4.73 -15.02
C LEU A 120 -6.59 -4.19 -15.33
N ALA A 121 -5.57 -4.70 -14.67
CA ALA A 121 -4.19 -4.33 -14.96
C ALA A 121 -3.80 -4.66 -16.40
N ALA A 122 -4.13 -5.86 -16.90
CA ALA A 122 -3.85 -6.25 -18.27
C ALA A 122 -4.56 -5.37 -19.32
N VAL A 123 -5.79 -4.94 -19.04
CA VAL A 123 -6.53 -3.99 -19.90
C VAL A 123 -5.88 -2.61 -19.86
N LEU A 124 -5.56 -2.09 -18.68
CA LEU A 124 -4.98 -0.75 -18.52
C LEU A 124 -3.57 -0.65 -19.10
N GLU A 125 -2.78 -1.73 -19.06
CA GLU A 125 -1.45 -1.79 -19.70
C GLU A 125 -1.49 -1.49 -21.21
N THR A 126 -2.63 -1.70 -21.88
CA THR A 126 -2.79 -1.35 -23.29
C THR A 126 -2.89 0.15 -23.53
N ASP A 127 -3.22 0.93 -22.48
CA ASP A 127 -3.37 2.39 -22.53
C ASP A 127 -2.18 3.12 -21.88
N GLY A 128 -1.53 2.50 -20.89
CA GLY A 128 -0.35 3.10 -20.27
C GLY A 128 0.30 2.24 -19.18
N PRO A 129 1.51 2.62 -18.73
CA PRO A 129 2.23 1.90 -17.68
C PRO A 129 1.37 1.73 -16.43
N THR A 130 1.20 0.48 -16.01
CA THR A 130 0.28 0.09 -14.93
C THR A 130 1.03 -0.67 -13.85
N VAL A 131 0.75 -0.35 -12.60
CA VAL A 131 1.24 -1.09 -11.42
C VAL A 131 0.04 -1.74 -10.73
N ALA A 132 0.15 -3.04 -10.46
CA ALA A 132 -0.82 -3.80 -9.69
C ALA A 132 -0.09 -4.71 -8.67
N PRO A 133 -0.76 -5.15 -7.59
CA PRO A 133 -0.15 -6.05 -6.61
C PRO A 133 0.29 -7.36 -7.25
N VAL A 134 1.44 -7.87 -6.82
CA VAL A 134 1.82 -9.27 -7.06
C VAL A 134 1.01 -10.13 -6.10
N ASN A 135 0.38 -11.19 -6.59
CA ASN A 135 -0.54 -12.00 -5.80
C ASN A 135 -1.63 -11.15 -5.11
N SER A 136 -1.96 -11.47 -3.86
CA SER A 136 -2.98 -10.77 -3.06
C SER A 136 -2.36 -9.84 -2.01
N LEU A 137 -1.45 -8.92 -2.43
CA LEU A 137 -0.90 -7.90 -1.55
C LEU A 137 -1.93 -6.80 -1.29
N ASN A 138 -2.92 -7.08 -0.42
CA ASN A 138 -4.12 -6.27 -0.19
C ASN A 138 -4.31 -5.79 1.25
N SER A 139 -3.25 -5.91 2.07
CA SER A 139 -3.23 -5.54 3.50
C SER A 139 -2.48 -4.24 3.75
N GLU A 140 -2.37 -3.87 5.04
CA GLU A 140 -1.64 -2.71 5.55
C GLU A 140 -0.14 -2.71 5.18
N ILE A 141 0.37 -3.85 4.72
CA ILE A 141 1.74 -3.99 4.20
C ILE A 141 1.73 -4.12 2.68
N GLY A 142 0.80 -4.90 2.15
CA GLY A 142 0.73 -5.20 0.73
C GLY A 142 0.41 -3.99 -0.13
N VAL A 143 -0.47 -3.11 0.34
CA VAL A 143 -0.82 -1.87 -0.38
C VAL A 143 0.37 -0.91 -0.44
N PRO A 144 1.06 -0.57 0.68
CA PRO A 144 2.28 0.25 0.62
C PRO A 144 3.38 -0.35 -0.26
N LEU A 145 3.63 -1.67 -0.19
CA LEU A 145 4.60 -2.35 -1.06
C LEU A 145 4.26 -2.15 -2.54
N THR A 146 2.97 -2.25 -2.88
CA THR A 146 2.50 -2.05 -4.26
C THR A 146 2.67 -0.59 -4.69
N VAL A 147 2.26 0.36 -3.85
CA VAL A 147 2.41 1.80 -4.10
C VAL A 147 3.87 2.17 -4.32
N CYS A 148 4.78 1.68 -3.49
CA CYS A 148 6.21 1.97 -3.64
C CYS A 148 6.85 1.37 -4.92
N ARG A 149 6.09 0.70 -5.79
CA ARG A 149 6.56 0.26 -7.11
C ARG A 149 6.27 1.26 -8.22
N VAL A 150 5.41 2.27 -7.99
CA VAL A 150 5.13 3.29 -9.00
C VAL A 150 6.34 4.19 -9.23
N ASP A 151 6.42 4.71 -10.43
CA ASP A 151 7.43 5.69 -10.87
C ASP A 151 6.77 6.83 -11.65
N VAL A 152 7.58 7.74 -12.15
CA VAL A 152 7.11 8.94 -12.89
C VAL A 152 6.42 8.59 -14.22
N ALA A 153 6.64 7.40 -14.77
CA ALA A 153 6.00 6.94 -15.99
C ALA A 153 4.69 6.22 -15.71
N THR A 154 4.43 5.80 -14.47
CA THR A 154 3.24 5.04 -14.10
C THR A 154 1.99 5.90 -14.27
N ARG A 155 1.04 5.40 -15.05
CA ARG A 155 -0.24 6.06 -15.32
C ARG A 155 -1.37 5.52 -14.45
N TYR A 156 -1.35 4.21 -14.17
CA TYR A 156 -2.37 3.53 -13.40
C TYR A 156 -1.78 2.74 -12.24
N LEU A 157 -2.41 2.87 -11.08
CA LEU A 157 -2.18 2.02 -9.91
C LEU A 157 -3.48 1.29 -9.57
N VAL A 158 -3.50 -0.03 -9.70
CA VAL A 158 -4.61 -0.85 -9.23
C VAL A 158 -4.27 -1.33 -7.82
N ALA A 159 -5.02 -0.89 -6.82
CA ALA A 159 -4.85 -1.28 -5.42
C ALA A 159 -5.94 -2.27 -5.01
N GLU A 160 -5.58 -3.53 -4.78
CA GLU A 160 -6.48 -4.50 -4.15
C GLU A 160 -6.59 -4.17 -2.66
N MET A 161 -7.81 -3.93 -2.16
CA MET A 161 -8.08 -3.53 -0.78
C MET A 161 -8.87 -4.62 -0.05
N GLY A 162 -8.18 -5.35 0.82
CA GLY A 162 -8.75 -6.37 1.68
C GLY A 162 -9.22 -5.80 3.01
N ALA A 163 -10.17 -6.48 3.67
CA ALA A 163 -10.60 -6.12 5.01
C ALA A 163 -10.86 -7.36 5.86
N ARG A 164 -10.53 -7.28 7.14
CA ARG A 164 -10.89 -8.22 8.21
C ARG A 164 -11.80 -7.56 9.26
N GLY A 165 -12.15 -6.29 9.07
CA GLY A 165 -12.99 -5.51 9.99
C GLY A 165 -13.31 -4.15 9.40
N ILE A 166 -14.24 -3.44 10.06
CA ILE A 166 -14.58 -2.05 9.76
C ILE A 166 -13.36 -1.16 10.05
N GLY A 167 -13.12 -0.16 9.20
CA GLY A 167 -11.98 0.76 9.27
C GLY A 167 -10.76 0.33 8.45
N HIS A 168 -10.67 -0.95 8.03
CA HIS A 168 -9.52 -1.44 7.29
C HIS A 168 -9.43 -0.87 5.87
N ILE A 169 -10.54 -0.84 5.11
CA ILE A 169 -10.54 -0.26 3.76
C ILE A 169 -10.37 1.26 3.83
N ALA A 170 -10.98 1.91 4.82
CA ALA A 170 -10.76 3.33 5.07
C ALA A 170 -9.27 3.64 5.34
N TYR A 171 -8.58 2.80 6.11
CA TYR A 171 -7.13 2.92 6.30
C TYR A 171 -6.37 2.77 4.97
N LEU A 172 -6.63 1.71 4.21
CA LEU A 172 -5.95 1.46 2.92
C LEU A 172 -6.23 2.57 1.91
N ALA A 173 -7.45 3.11 1.89
CA ALA A 173 -7.81 4.26 1.05
C ALA A 173 -7.10 5.55 1.48
N ARG A 174 -6.74 5.72 2.75
CA ARG A 174 -5.87 6.83 3.18
C ARG A 174 -4.42 6.64 2.73
N VAL A 175 -3.93 5.39 2.69
CA VAL A 175 -2.58 5.06 2.20
C VAL A 175 -2.48 5.24 0.69
N ALA A 176 -3.47 4.71 -0.06
CA ALA A 176 -3.57 4.81 -1.51
C ALA A 176 -4.90 5.45 -1.90
N PRO A 177 -5.03 6.80 -1.83
CA PRO A 177 -6.27 7.50 -2.08
C PRO A 177 -6.81 7.21 -3.49
N PRO A 178 -7.93 6.49 -3.63
CA PRO A 178 -8.44 6.13 -4.94
C PRO A 178 -9.22 7.30 -5.57
N THR A 179 -9.12 7.42 -6.88
CA THR A 179 -10.00 8.27 -7.70
C THR A 179 -11.10 7.45 -8.37
N ILE A 180 -10.90 6.13 -8.45
CA ILE A 180 -11.88 5.17 -8.94
C ILE A 180 -12.02 4.06 -7.90
N GLY A 181 -13.24 3.75 -7.48
CA GLY A 181 -13.54 2.67 -6.54
C GLY A 181 -14.40 1.59 -7.18
N VAL A 182 -13.99 0.33 -7.06
CA VAL A 182 -14.70 -0.84 -7.60
C VAL A 182 -15.12 -1.74 -6.46
N VAL A 183 -16.43 -1.95 -6.28
CA VAL A 183 -16.98 -2.89 -5.29
C VAL A 183 -17.64 -4.06 -6.02
N LEU A 184 -17.08 -5.26 -5.86
CA LEU A 184 -17.48 -6.43 -6.64
C LEU A 184 -18.70 -7.15 -6.09
N ASN A 185 -18.66 -7.45 -4.79
CA ASN A 185 -19.74 -8.19 -4.13
C ASN A 185 -19.62 -8.14 -2.60
N VAL A 186 -20.72 -8.42 -1.93
CA VAL A 186 -20.82 -8.65 -0.48
C VAL A 186 -21.29 -10.08 -0.26
N GLY A 187 -20.36 -10.97 0.10
CA GLY A 187 -20.65 -12.38 0.40
C GLY A 187 -20.28 -12.73 1.84
N VAL A 188 -20.32 -14.00 2.15
CA VAL A 188 -20.06 -14.55 3.50
C VAL A 188 -18.57 -14.79 3.81
N ALA A 189 -17.66 -14.42 2.90
CA ALA A 189 -16.23 -14.54 3.15
C ALA A 189 -15.82 -13.70 4.38
N HIS A 190 -15.04 -14.31 5.27
CA HIS A 190 -14.62 -13.68 6.55
C HIS A 190 -15.76 -13.42 7.55
N LEU A 191 -16.91 -14.07 7.41
CA LEU A 191 -18.06 -13.88 8.33
C LEU A 191 -17.66 -14.10 9.80
N GLY A 192 -16.74 -15.03 10.08
CA GLY A 192 -16.23 -15.28 11.43
C GLY A 192 -15.43 -14.11 12.02
N GLU A 193 -14.80 -13.26 11.19
CA GLU A 193 -14.04 -12.09 11.61
C GLU A 193 -14.95 -10.86 11.75
N PHE A 194 -15.93 -10.71 10.85
CA PHE A 194 -16.86 -9.57 10.82
C PHE A 194 -18.09 -9.73 11.72
N GLY A 195 -18.48 -10.97 12.00
CA GLY A 195 -19.68 -11.28 12.80
C GLY A 195 -21.01 -11.20 12.04
N SER A 196 -21.15 -10.35 11.02
CA SER A 196 -22.36 -10.25 10.21
C SER A 196 -22.10 -9.79 8.77
N THR A 197 -23.08 -10.03 7.88
CA THR A 197 -23.04 -9.57 6.48
C THR A 197 -23.14 -8.04 6.40
N GLU A 198 -23.89 -7.43 7.30
CA GLU A 198 -24.01 -5.96 7.39
C GLU A 198 -22.67 -5.30 7.73
N ALA A 199 -21.89 -5.91 8.64
CA ALA A 199 -20.56 -5.43 8.96
C ALA A 199 -19.59 -5.55 7.75
N ILE A 200 -19.73 -6.64 6.95
CA ILE A 200 -18.98 -6.80 5.70
C ILE A 200 -19.37 -5.71 4.69
N ALA A 201 -20.68 -5.43 4.56
CA ALA A 201 -21.19 -4.38 3.68
C ALA A 201 -20.66 -3.01 4.09
N THR A 202 -20.74 -2.67 5.39
CA THR A 202 -20.22 -1.43 5.96
C THR A 202 -18.73 -1.25 5.65
N ALA A 203 -17.92 -2.28 5.89
CA ALA A 203 -16.49 -2.22 5.61
C ALA A 203 -16.18 -2.01 4.12
N LYS A 204 -16.99 -2.56 3.20
CA LYS A 204 -16.76 -2.35 1.76
C LYS A 204 -17.26 -0.99 1.29
N ALA A 205 -18.30 -0.43 1.89
CA ALA A 205 -18.79 0.91 1.62
C ALA A 205 -17.73 1.98 1.95
N GLU A 206 -16.80 1.70 2.86
CA GLU A 206 -15.66 2.58 3.16
C GLU A 206 -14.86 2.97 1.90
N LEU A 207 -14.79 2.09 0.88
CA LEU A 207 -14.14 2.44 -0.38
C LEU A 207 -14.90 3.52 -1.14
N VAL A 208 -16.22 3.44 -1.15
CA VAL A 208 -17.10 4.43 -1.80
C VAL A 208 -17.01 5.77 -1.07
N GLU A 209 -17.06 5.73 0.26
CA GLU A 209 -16.99 6.91 1.13
C GLU A 209 -15.62 7.62 1.05
N ALA A 210 -14.56 6.89 0.74
CA ALA A 210 -13.20 7.44 0.63
C ALA A 210 -12.94 8.18 -0.69
N LEU A 211 -13.82 8.05 -1.68
CA LEU A 211 -13.65 8.71 -2.98
C LEU A 211 -13.91 10.22 -2.89
N PRO A 212 -13.16 11.02 -3.64
CA PRO A 212 -13.49 12.44 -3.77
C PRO A 212 -14.83 12.61 -4.52
N ALA A 213 -15.49 13.74 -4.33
CA ALA A 213 -16.78 14.04 -5.00
C ALA A 213 -16.71 13.95 -6.54
N THR A 214 -15.53 14.08 -7.12
CA THR A 214 -15.25 13.93 -8.55
C THR A 214 -14.84 12.50 -8.93
N GLY A 215 -14.77 11.59 -7.97
CA GLY A 215 -14.37 10.21 -8.17
C GLY A 215 -15.42 9.38 -8.90
N LEU A 216 -14.98 8.27 -9.46
CA LEU A 216 -15.85 7.32 -10.15
C LEU A 216 -16.08 6.09 -9.28
N VAL A 217 -17.35 5.73 -9.09
CA VAL A 217 -17.74 4.49 -8.40
C VAL A 217 -18.22 3.47 -9.45
N VAL A 218 -17.71 2.25 -9.37
CA VAL A 218 -18.17 1.10 -10.15
C VAL A 218 -18.74 0.06 -9.20
N LEU A 219 -20.05 -0.12 -9.23
CA LEU A 219 -20.81 -1.02 -8.36
C LEU A 219 -21.41 -2.17 -9.17
N ASN A 220 -21.38 -3.37 -8.62
CA ASN A 220 -22.06 -4.51 -9.19
C ASN A 220 -23.58 -4.38 -8.96
N ALA A 221 -24.32 -4.10 -10.04
CA ALA A 221 -25.78 -3.93 -9.99
C ALA A 221 -26.54 -5.24 -9.73
N ASP A 222 -25.92 -6.40 -9.96
CA ASP A 222 -26.53 -7.71 -9.71
C ASP A 222 -26.44 -8.13 -8.22
N ASP A 223 -25.64 -7.43 -7.42
CA ASP A 223 -25.58 -7.59 -5.98
C ASP A 223 -26.39 -6.48 -5.30
N PRO A 224 -27.57 -6.78 -4.72
CA PRO A 224 -28.45 -5.75 -4.16
C PRO A 224 -27.82 -4.98 -3.00
N VAL A 225 -26.89 -5.60 -2.24
CA VAL A 225 -26.18 -4.94 -1.15
C VAL A 225 -25.16 -3.96 -1.69
N VAL A 226 -24.45 -4.32 -2.77
CA VAL A 226 -23.51 -3.42 -3.43
C VAL A 226 -24.25 -2.30 -4.16
N ALA A 227 -25.33 -2.62 -4.87
CA ALA A 227 -26.14 -1.61 -5.58
C ALA A 227 -26.70 -0.52 -4.63
N ALA A 228 -27.00 -0.88 -3.39
CA ALA A 228 -27.48 0.06 -2.36
C ALA A 228 -26.39 1.02 -1.82
N MET A 229 -25.12 0.88 -2.25
CA MET A 229 -24.04 1.80 -1.87
C MET A 229 -23.95 3.03 -2.80
N ALA A 230 -24.83 3.12 -3.82
CA ALA A 230 -24.87 4.21 -4.81
C ALA A 230 -25.32 5.54 -4.21
#